data_9ae788c874f96530984553c0c5f3f4c5
#
_entry.id   9ae788c874f96530984553c0c5f3f4c5
#
_cell.length_a   1.000
_cell.length_b   1.000
_cell.length_c   1.000
_cell.angle_alpha   90.00
_cell.angle_beta   90.00
_cell.angle_gamma   90.00
#
_symmetry.space_group_name_H-M   'P 1'
#
loop_
_entity.id
_entity.type
_entity.pdbx_description
1 polymer ?
#
loop_
_entity_poly.entity_id
_entity_poly.type
_entity_poly.pdbx_seq_one_letter_code
_entity_poly.pdbx_strand_id
1 'polypeptide(L)'
;WIRVHSNLFGFLGGAPKFVVCDNLKAAVTNPDRYDPGLNRTYVEMASHYSTAILAARPRRPKDKAKVEVAVQIAQRWILARLRNHRFFSLAELNTAISALVVELNARQMRGFGSSRAELFAEVDKPKLTELPDQPYHFARWKRCRVAPDYHVEIDGHWYSTPYRLIRELVDARIDDRTVEIFHNGQRIASHARAPNRRGHTTIADHMPSAHRRYGKWTPAGVIAAGERIGPSTAAFFEAVIAARPHPEQGFRTCLGILSLVKSYGVERVDAACRRGVLIKARSVASIRSILQNGLDRAFLDETPEHQPLRHSNIRGQGYFH
;
A
#
# COMPACT_ATOMS: atom_id res chain seq x y z
N TRP A 1 17.81 -17.00 1.10
CA TRP A 1 17.71 -17.98 0.03
C TRP A 1 17.78 -17.31 -1.35
N ILE A 2 16.82 -16.51 -1.76
CA ILE A 2 16.74 -15.81 -3.05
C ILE A 2 18.02 -15.01 -3.34
N ARG A 3 18.46 -14.16 -2.39
CA ARG A 3 19.71 -13.38 -2.53
C ARG A 3 20.93 -14.24 -2.84
N VAL A 4 21.01 -15.46 -2.28
CA VAL A 4 22.11 -16.38 -2.54
C VAL A 4 22.15 -16.80 -4.02
N HIS A 5 20.99 -17.05 -4.62
CA HIS A 5 20.91 -17.38 -6.07
C HIS A 5 21.31 -16.18 -6.94
N SER A 6 20.82 -14.99 -6.63
CA SER A 6 21.19 -13.77 -7.37
C SER A 6 22.71 -13.50 -7.29
N ASN A 7 23.30 -13.66 -6.10
CA ASN A 7 24.75 -13.53 -5.92
C ASN A 7 25.52 -14.63 -6.67
N LEU A 8 25.01 -15.86 -6.66
CA LEU A 8 25.62 -16.98 -7.38
C LEU A 8 25.60 -16.73 -8.90
N PHE A 9 24.50 -16.29 -9.47
CA PHE A 9 24.43 -15.98 -10.90
C PHE A 9 25.36 -14.83 -11.28
N GLY A 10 25.44 -13.79 -10.43
CA GLY A 10 26.44 -12.73 -10.59
C GLY A 10 27.88 -13.24 -10.54
N PHE A 11 28.20 -14.15 -9.62
CA PHE A 11 29.53 -14.79 -9.52
C PHE A 11 29.86 -15.66 -10.74
N LEU A 12 28.90 -16.40 -11.28
CA LEU A 12 29.08 -17.22 -12.49
C LEU A 12 29.13 -16.36 -13.77
N GLY A 13 28.65 -15.13 -13.73
CA GLY A 13 28.52 -14.25 -14.91
C GLY A 13 27.41 -14.67 -15.87
N GLY A 14 26.40 -15.42 -15.37
CA GLY A 14 25.26 -15.89 -16.14
C GLY A 14 24.35 -16.81 -15.34
N ALA A 15 23.15 -17.06 -15.81
CA ALA A 15 22.18 -17.96 -15.21
C ALA A 15 22.13 -19.32 -15.91
N PRO A 16 22.11 -20.46 -15.18
CA PRO A 16 21.94 -21.76 -15.78
C PRO A 16 20.52 -21.95 -16.32
N LYS A 17 20.35 -22.75 -17.34
CA LYS A 17 19.03 -23.07 -17.89
C LYS A 17 18.10 -23.73 -16.86
N PHE A 18 18.67 -24.54 -15.97
CA PHE A 18 17.93 -25.24 -14.92
C PHE A 18 18.63 -25.09 -13.57
N VAL A 19 17.82 -24.88 -12.51
CA VAL A 19 18.26 -24.93 -11.11
C VAL A 19 17.56 -26.10 -10.44
N VAL A 20 18.33 -27.11 -10.04
CA VAL A 20 17.80 -28.25 -9.27
C VAL A 20 17.85 -27.91 -7.78
N CYS A 21 16.70 -27.81 -7.14
CA CYS A 21 16.59 -27.47 -5.73
C CYS A 21 16.09 -28.64 -4.88
N ASP A 22 16.36 -28.58 -3.57
CA ASP A 22 15.75 -29.48 -2.59
C ASP A 22 14.32 -29.05 -2.27
N ASN A 23 13.55 -30.00 -1.69
CA ASN A 23 12.19 -29.76 -1.21
C ASN A 23 12.15 -28.90 0.07
N LEU A 24 12.96 -27.84 0.13
CA LEU A 24 12.94 -26.86 1.20
C LEU A 24 11.70 -25.98 1.06
N LYS A 25 11.03 -25.65 2.16
CA LYS A 25 9.85 -24.75 2.18
C LYS A 25 10.08 -23.40 1.47
N ALA A 26 11.33 -22.92 1.45
CA ALA A 26 11.71 -21.71 0.73
C ALA A 26 11.61 -21.86 -0.81
N ALA A 27 11.72 -23.08 -1.33
CA ALA A 27 11.66 -23.37 -2.74
C ALA A 27 10.36 -24.07 -3.14
N VAL A 28 9.89 -25.00 -2.32
CA VAL A 28 8.75 -25.88 -2.59
C VAL A 28 7.73 -25.78 -1.45
N THR A 29 6.54 -25.29 -1.73
CA THR A 29 5.46 -25.14 -0.75
C THR A 29 4.70 -26.45 -0.54
N ASN A 30 4.57 -27.24 -1.60
CA ASN A 30 3.91 -28.55 -1.57
C ASN A 30 4.79 -29.56 -2.34
N PRO A 31 5.54 -30.45 -1.63
CA PRO A 31 6.38 -31.44 -2.27
C PRO A 31 5.49 -32.54 -2.90
N ASP A 32 5.47 -32.59 -4.21
CA ASP A 32 4.84 -33.66 -4.98
C ASP A 32 5.85 -34.26 -5.95
N ARG A 33 5.59 -35.51 -6.39
CA ARG A 33 6.49 -36.22 -7.31
C ARG A 33 6.38 -35.72 -8.73
N TYR A 34 5.20 -35.30 -9.15
CA TYR A 34 4.86 -34.98 -10.52
C TYR A 34 4.56 -33.50 -10.70
N ASP A 35 3.93 -32.85 -9.71
CA ASP A 35 3.54 -31.44 -9.75
C ASP A 35 3.90 -30.71 -8.43
N PRO A 36 5.19 -30.45 -8.18
CA PRO A 36 5.61 -29.77 -6.96
C PRO A 36 5.14 -28.30 -6.96
N GLY A 37 4.39 -27.94 -5.92
CA GLY A 37 4.02 -26.54 -5.68
C GLY A 37 5.26 -25.70 -5.37
N LEU A 38 5.70 -24.84 -6.28
CA LEU A 38 6.85 -23.96 -6.08
C LEU A 38 6.46 -22.69 -5.33
N ASN A 39 7.40 -22.16 -4.55
CA ASN A 39 7.23 -20.88 -3.88
C ASN A 39 7.16 -19.76 -4.94
N ARG A 40 6.10 -18.93 -4.88
CA ARG A 40 5.83 -17.88 -5.87
C ARG A 40 7.00 -16.91 -6.05
N THR A 41 7.65 -16.50 -4.95
CA THR A 41 8.82 -15.62 -4.99
C THR A 41 10.01 -16.29 -5.69
N TYR A 42 10.15 -17.61 -5.53
CA TYR A 42 11.23 -18.35 -6.18
C TYR A 42 10.98 -18.50 -7.69
N VAL A 43 9.73 -18.74 -8.06
CA VAL A 43 9.33 -18.76 -9.49
C VAL A 43 9.53 -17.40 -10.15
N GLU A 44 9.20 -16.32 -9.45
CA GLU A 44 9.41 -14.95 -9.93
C GLU A 44 10.90 -14.65 -10.15
N MET A 45 11.76 -15.03 -9.21
CA MET A 45 13.21 -14.93 -9.37
C MET A 45 13.71 -15.76 -10.55
N ALA A 46 13.23 -16.98 -10.71
CA ALA A 46 13.62 -17.84 -11.81
C ALA A 46 13.21 -17.27 -13.18
N SER A 47 12.00 -16.72 -13.26
CA SER A 47 11.49 -16.03 -14.44
C SER A 47 12.35 -14.80 -14.78
N HIS A 48 12.76 -14.02 -13.78
CA HIS A 48 13.63 -12.85 -13.96
C HIS A 48 14.98 -13.21 -14.60
N TYR A 49 15.56 -14.36 -14.22
CA TYR A 49 16.83 -14.85 -14.76
C TYR A 49 16.68 -15.83 -15.93
N SER A 50 15.48 -16.01 -16.45
CA SER A 50 15.18 -16.95 -17.54
C SER A 50 15.67 -18.38 -17.25
N THR A 51 15.58 -18.81 -15.98
CA THR A 51 15.95 -20.16 -15.52
C THR A 51 14.72 -20.95 -15.09
N ALA A 52 14.73 -22.26 -15.24
CA ALA A 52 13.65 -23.13 -14.79
C ALA A 52 14.04 -23.85 -13.48
N ILE A 53 13.09 -23.93 -12.53
CA ILE A 53 13.30 -24.61 -11.27
C ILE A 53 12.84 -26.07 -11.41
N LEU A 54 13.71 -26.99 -11.06
CA LEU A 54 13.44 -28.43 -10.98
C LEU A 54 13.54 -28.86 -9.51
N ALA A 55 12.43 -29.22 -8.91
CA ALA A 55 12.44 -29.80 -7.57
C ALA A 55 12.99 -31.25 -7.64
N ALA A 56 13.93 -31.58 -6.73
CA ALA A 56 14.41 -32.94 -6.61
C ALA A 56 13.28 -33.89 -6.19
N ARG A 57 13.29 -35.10 -6.71
CA ARG A 57 12.26 -36.09 -6.38
C ARG A 57 12.32 -36.44 -4.87
N PRO A 58 11.18 -36.47 -4.18
CA PRO A 58 11.13 -36.85 -2.79
C PRO A 58 11.72 -38.24 -2.56
N ARG A 59 12.49 -38.43 -1.48
CA ARG A 59 13.12 -39.71 -1.09
C ARG A 59 14.05 -40.35 -2.13
N ARG A 60 14.68 -39.55 -3.02
CA ARG A 60 15.68 -40.00 -4.00
C ARG A 60 17.04 -39.31 -3.78
N PRO A 61 17.83 -39.71 -2.76
CA PRO A 61 19.12 -39.07 -2.43
C PRO A 61 20.13 -39.13 -3.58
N LYS A 62 20.05 -40.14 -4.42
CA LYS A 62 20.96 -40.29 -5.60
C LYS A 62 20.87 -39.11 -6.58
N ASP A 63 19.75 -38.40 -6.63
CA ASP A 63 19.58 -37.24 -7.51
C ASP A 63 20.53 -36.09 -7.12
N LYS A 64 21.12 -36.11 -5.91
CA LYS A 64 21.99 -35.07 -5.34
C LYS A 64 23.38 -35.55 -4.88
N ALA A 65 23.77 -36.76 -5.18
CA ALA A 65 25.06 -37.30 -4.73
C ALA A 65 26.25 -36.39 -5.04
N LYS A 66 26.27 -35.71 -6.21
CA LYS A 66 27.30 -34.74 -6.60
C LYS A 66 27.34 -33.51 -5.69
N VAL A 67 26.19 -33.01 -5.26
CA VAL A 67 26.08 -31.84 -4.35
C VAL A 67 26.59 -32.21 -2.97
N GLU A 68 26.24 -33.38 -2.46
CA GLU A 68 26.72 -33.87 -1.16
C GLU A 68 28.23 -33.98 -1.14
N VAL A 69 28.85 -34.54 -2.19
CA VAL A 69 30.31 -34.61 -2.34
C VAL A 69 30.91 -33.19 -2.38
N ALA A 70 30.30 -32.26 -3.14
CA ALA A 70 30.78 -30.89 -3.22
C ALA A 70 30.72 -30.16 -1.87
N VAL A 71 29.66 -30.39 -1.07
CA VAL A 71 29.55 -29.86 0.32
C VAL A 71 30.67 -30.41 1.19
N GLN A 72 30.96 -31.70 1.13
CA GLN A 72 32.09 -32.31 1.90
C GLN A 72 33.43 -31.70 1.49
N ILE A 73 33.66 -31.48 0.18
CA ILE A 73 34.89 -30.85 -0.31
C ILE A 73 35.00 -29.43 0.27
N ALA A 74 33.94 -28.63 0.19
CA ALA A 74 33.89 -27.27 0.73
C ALA A 74 34.13 -27.24 2.23
N GLN A 75 33.54 -28.15 3.02
CA GLN A 75 33.77 -28.28 4.44
C GLN A 75 35.22 -28.58 4.77
N ARG A 76 35.81 -29.58 4.13
CA ARG A 76 37.19 -29.99 4.36
C ARG A 76 38.24 -28.98 3.88
N TRP A 77 37.96 -28.30 2.77
CA TRP A 77 38.90 -27.36 2.18
C TRP A 77 38.78 -25.95 2.75
N ILE A 78 37.58 -25.44 2.94
CA ILE A 78 37.32 -24.07 3.36
C ILE A 78 37.17 -24.00 4.88
N LEU A 79 36.17 -24.68 5.45
CA LEU A 79 35.86 -24.54 6.88
C LEU A 79 36.95 -25.09 7.77
N ALA A 80 37.56 -26.22 7.42
CA ALA A 80 38.64 -26.79 8.21
C ALA A 80 39.88 -25.89 8.23
N ARG A 81 40.19 -25.16 7.17
CA ARG A 81 41.29 -24.20 7.13
C ARG A 81 41.00 -22.94 7.93
N LEU A 82 39.74 -22.47 7.95
CA LEU A 82 39.34 -21.26 8.65
C LEU A 82 39.02 -21.48 10.15
N ARG A 83 38.94 -22.72 10.62
CA ARG A 83 38.44 -23.04 11.98
C ARG A 83 39.20 -22.37 13.13
N ASN A 84 40.49 -22.07 12.95
CA ASN A 84 41.35 -21.45 13.96
C ASN A 84 41.52 -19.94 13.74
N HIS A 85 40.91 -19.36 12.68
CA HIS A 85 40.92 -17.92 12.42
C HIS A 85 39.80 -17.23 13.18
N ARG A 86 40.07 -16.04 13.69
CA ARG A 86 39.06 -15.15 14.27
C ARG A 86 38.77 -14.04 13.27
N PHE A 87 37.47 -13.82 12.99
CA PHE A 87 37.00 -12.80 12.10
C PHE A 87 36.17 -11.78 12.88
N PHE A 88 36.39 -10.49 12.62
CA PHE A 88 35.69 -9.39 13.28
C PHE A 88 34.53 -8.85 12.45
N SER A 89 34.41 -9.29 11.17
CA SER A 89 33.30 -8.92 10.28
C SER A 89 32.97 -10.04 9.31
N LEU A 90 31.71 -10.03 8.81
CA LEU A 90 31.29 -10.90 7.71
C LEU A 90 32.04 -10.61 6.42
N ALA A 91 32.43 -9.36 6.18
CA ALA A 91 33.21 -8.97 5.01
C ALA A 91 34.58 -9.62 5.01
N GLU A 92 35.30 -9.59 6.14
CA GLU A 92 36.59 -10.25 6.31
C GLU A 92 36.49 -11.77 6.09
N LEU A 93 35.50 -12.42 6.71
CA LEU A 93 35.23 -13.84 6.51
C LEU A 93 34.95 -14.17 5.04
N ASN A 94 34.11 -13.40 4.37
CA ASN A 94 33.79 -13.63 2.96
C ASN A 94 35.00 -13.43 2.06
N THR A 95 35.89 -12.50 2.34
CA THR A 95 37.14 -12.30 1.61
C THR A 95 38.04 -13.53 1.74
N ALA A 96 38.20 -14.07 2.96
CA ALA A 96 38.98 -15.28 3.20
C ALA A 96 38.36 -16.51 2.50
N ILE A 97 37.04 -16.67 2.56
CA ILE A 97 36.34 -17.74 1.83
C ILE A 97 36.57 -17.60 0.31
N SER A 98 36.43 -16.40 -0.23
CA SER A 98 36.60 -16.17 -1.67
C SER A 98 38.00 -16.54 -2.16
N ALA A 99 39.04 -16.21 -1.40
CA ALA A 99 40.40 -16.61 -1.72
C ALA A 99 40.57 -18.15 -1.77
N LEU A 100 40.00 -18.86 -0.78
CA LEU A 100 40.04 -20.31 -0.72
C LEU A 100 39.20 -20.99 -1.82
N VAL A 101 38.10 -20.36 -2.27
CA VAL A 101 37.29 -20.83 -3.41
C VAL A 101 38.08 -20.70 -4.72
N VAL A 102 38.78 -19.58 -4.93
CA VAL A 102 39.64 -19.38 -6.11
C VAL A 102 40.72 -20.47 -6.13
N GLU A 103 41.42 -20.69 -5.00
CA GLU A 103 42.46 -21.75 -4.87
C GLU A 103 41.90 -23.16 -5.16
N LEU A 104 40.73 -23.48 -4.57
CA LEU A 104 40.01 -24.74 -4.81
C LEU A 104 39.67 -24.98 -6.27
N ASN A 105 39.20 -23.94 -6.95
CA ASN A 105 38.76 -24.02 -8.34
C ASN A 105 39.94 -24.08 -9.33
N ALA A 106 41.11 -23.50 -9.00
CA ALA A 106 42.33 -23.59 -9.78
C ALA A 106 43.04 -24.91 -9.64
N ARG A 107 42.72 -25.72 -8.60
CA ARG A 107 43.37 -27.01 -8.35
C ARG A 107 42.98 -28.06 -9.38
N GLN A 108 43.96 -28.76 -9.96
CA GLN A 108 43.74 -29.91 -10.82
C GLN A 108 42.95 -31.04 -10.14
N MET A 109 41.96 -31.56 -10.82
CA MET A 109 41.13 -32.66 -10.36
C MET A 109 41.75 -33.99 -10.76
N ARG A 110 41.87 -34.91 -9.82
CA ARG A 110 42.33 -36.28 -10.08
C ARG A 110 41.40 -36.93 -11.11
N GLY A 111 42.00 -37.53 -12.15
CA GLY A 111 41.26 -38.23 -13.21
C GLY A 111 40.70 -37.38 -14.35
N PHE A 112 40.76 -36.02 -14.24
CA PHE A 112 40.29 -35.13 -15.33
C PHE A 112 41.43 -34.38 -16.01
N GLY A 113 42.60 -34.27 -15.40
CA GLY A 113 43.72 -33.51 -15.93
C GLY A 113 43.56 -32.01 -16.00
N SER A 114 42.38 -31.51 -15.61
CA SER A 114 41.97 -30.11 -15.67
C SER A 114 41.46 -29.63 -14.32
N SER A 115 41.46 -28.32 -14.11
CA SER A 115 40.89 -27.67 -12.96
C SER A 115 39.37 -27.44 -13.12
N ARG A 116 38.67 -27.13 -12.02
CA ARG A 116 37.24 -26.73 -12.08
C ARG A 116 37.06 -25.43 -12.85
N ALA A 117 37.96 -24.48 -12.68
CA ALA A 117 37.91 -23.19 -13.38
C ALA A 117 38.04 -23.36 -14.91
N GLU A 118 38.97 -24.23 -15.38
CA GLU A 118 39.14 -24.53 -16.79
C GLU A 118 37.90 -25.19 -17.36
N LEU A 119 37.38 -26.24 -16.74
CA LEU A 119 36.17 -26.92 -17.20
C LEU A 119 34.94 -26.00 -17.19
N PHE A 120 34.82 -25.17 -16.19
CA PHE A 120 33.74 -24.16 -16.16
C PHE A 120 33.83 -23.19 -17.35
N ALA A 121 35.03 -22.65 -17.61
CA ALA A 121 35.24 -21.69 -18.69
C ALA A 121 34.99 -22.33 -20.08
N GLU A 122 35.37 -23.57 -20.27
CA GLU A 122 35.26 -24.27 -21.54
C GLU A 122 33.86 -24.86 -21.78
N VAL A 123 33.24 -25.47 -20.76
CA VAL A 123 32.03 -26.28 -20.92
C VAL A 123 30.78 -25.55 -20.47
N ASP A 124 30.80 -24.96 -19.25
CA ASP A 124 29.60 -24.46 -18.58
C ASP A 124 29.30 -23.00 -18.96
N LYS A 125 30.32 -22.13 -18.87
CA LYS A 125 30.16 -20.69 -19.10
C LYS A 125 29.53 -20.34 -20.46
N PRO A 126 29.88 -20.97 -21.60
CA PRO A 126 29.26 -20.68 -22.90
C PRO A 126 27.76 -21.05 -22.98
N LYS A 127 27.26 -21.85 -22.02
CA LYS A 127 25.87 -22.32 -21.97
C LYS A 127 25.01 -21.54 -20.99
N LEU A 128 25.62 -20.62 -20.25
CA LEU A 128 24.86 -19.75 -19.35
C LEU A 128 24.07 -18.70 -20.15
N THR A 129 22.88 -18.40 -19.70
CA THR A 129 22.07 -17.30 -20.21
C THR A 129 22.60 -15.97 -19.66
N GLU A 130 22.63 -14.96 -20.51
CA GLU A 130 23.03 -13.60 -20.10
C GLU A 130 22.17 -13.07 -18.95
N LEU A 131 22.80 -12.35 -18.03
CA LEU A 131 22.11 -11.78 -16.89
C LEU A 131 21.32 -10.52 -17.32
N PRO A 132 20.15 -10.30 -16.74
CA PRO A 132 19.44 -9.03 -16.93
C PRO A 132 20.26 -7.86 -16.33
N ASP A 133 20.07 -6.65 -16.88
CA ASP A 133 20.77 -5.43 -16.48
C ASP A 133 20.63 -5.11 -14.97
N GLN A 134 19.50 -5.47 -14.40
CA GLN A 134 19.22 -5.25 -12.99
C GLN A 134 19.12 -6.59 -12.25
N PRO A 135 19.75 -6.72 -11.05
CA PRO A 135 19.59 -7.90 -10.23
C PRO A 135 18.15 -8.03 -9.73
N TYR A 136 17.70 -9.25 -9.49
CA TYR A 136 16.38 -9.49 -8.93
C TYR A 136 16.24 -8.87 -7.54
N HIS A 137 15.23 -8.01 -7.37
CA HIS A 137 14.85 -7.46 -6.09
C HIS A 137 13.86 -8.38 -5.39
N PHE A 138 14.25 -8.85 -4.20
CA PHE A 138 13.41 -9.73 -3.41
C PHE A 138 12.09 -9.06 -3.05
N ALA A 139 10.99 -9.73 -3.37
CA ALA A 139 9.66 -9.34 -2.96
C ALA A 139 8.96 -10.51 -2.28
N ARG A 140 8.18 -10.23 -1.25
CA ARG A 140 7.29 -11.21 -0.63
C ARG A 140 5.86 -11.02 -1.11
N TRP A 141 5.12 -12.09 -1.16
CA TRP A 141 3.72 -12.08 -1.52
C TRP A 141 2.84 -12.26 -0.29
N LYS A 142 1.77 -11.47 -0.19
CA LYS A 142 0.75 -11.57 0.86
C LYS A 142 -0.62 -11.54 0.20
N ARG A 143 -1.45 -12.54 0.48
CA ARG A 143 -2.85 -12.53 0.07
C ARG A 143 -3.65 -11.73 1.08
N CYS A 144 -4.43 -10.76 0.61
CA CYS A 144 -5.18 -9.82 1.43
C CYS A 144 -6.63 -9.74 0.96
N ARG A 145 -7.55 -9.42 1.87
CA ARG A 145 -8.92 -9.05 1.52
C ARG A 145 -9.05 -7.54 1.55
N VAL A 146 -9.69 -6.97 0.53
CA VAL A 146 -9.95 -5.52 0.47
C VAL A 146 -11.01 -5.17 1.50
N ALA A 147 -10.70 -4.25 2.38
CA ALA A 147 -11.59 -3.76 3.43
C ALA A 147 -12.73 -2.87 2.85
N PRO A 148 -13.82 -2.63 3.62
CA PRO A 148 -14.94 -1.79 3.15
C PRO A 148 -14.55 -0.36 2.78
N ASP A 149 -13.43 0.13 3.28
CA ASP A 149 -12.83 1.42 2.98
C ASP A 149 -11.88 1.39 1.77
N TYR A 150 -11.96 0.33 0.94
CA TYR A 150 -11.14 0.08 -0.25
C TYR A 150 -9.63 0.02 0.00
N HIS A 151 -9.19 -0.32 1.20
CA HIS A 151 -7.77 -0.51 1.51
C HIS A 151 -7.44 -1.96 1.83
N VAL A 152 -6.16 -2.29 1.71
CA VAL A 152 -5.54 -3.52 2.21
C VAL A 152 -4.48 -3.19 3.25
N GLU A 153 -4.45 -3.95 4.32
CA GLU A 153 -3.45 -3.79 5.38
C GLU A 153 -2.19 -4.60 5.05
N ILE A 154 -1.04 -3.91 5.04
CA ILE A 154 0.27 -4.49 4.80
C ILE A 154 1.25 -3.88 5.81
N ASP A 155 1.81 -4.72 6.69
CA ASP A 155 2.79 -4.32 7.72
C ASP A 155 2.30 -3.21 8.66
N GLY A 156 0.99 -3.14 8.91
CA GLY A 156 0.39 -2.11 9.76
C GLY A 156 0.14 -0.78 9.05
N HIS A 157 0.29 -0.72 7.71
CA HIS A 157 -0.08 0.42 6.88
C HIS A 157 -1.17 0.03 5.89
N TRP A 158 -2.05 0.98 5.54
CA TRP A 158 -3.21 0.76 4.69
C TRP A 158 -2.99 1.35 3.30
N TYR A 159 -3.10 0.52 2.24
CA TYR A 159 -2.90 0.91 0.85
C TYR A 159 -4.20 0.78 0.08
N SER A 160 -4.59 1.82 -0.65
CA SER A 160 -5.84 1.83 -1.40
C SER A 160 -5.81 0.94 -2.64
N THR A 161 -6.94 0.36 -2.95
CA THR A 161 -7.24 -0.38 -4.19
C THR A 161 -8.48 0.22 -4.85
N PRO A 162 -8.74 0.01 -6.14
CA PRO A 162 -9.99 0.44 -6.74
C PRO A 162 -11.20 -0.03 -5.93
N TYR A 163 -12.09 0.88 -5.56
CA TYR A 163 -13.24 0.63 -4.67
C TYR A 163 -14.16 -0.51 -5.15
N ARG A 164 -14.18 -0.77 -6.46
CA ARG A 164 -14.95 -1.88 -7.05
C ARG A 164 -14.51 -3.26 -6.58
N LEU A 165 -13.34 -3.37 -5.94
CA LEU A 165 -12.76 -4.61 -5.44
C LEU A 165 -12.99 -4.80 -3.92
N ILE A 166 -13.85 -3.99 -3.31
CA ILE A 166 -14.21 -4.15 -1.90
C ILE A 166 -14.69 -5.58 -1.63
N ARG A 167 -14.14 -6.22 -0.58
CA ARG A 167 -14.35 -7.61 -0.17
C ARG A 167 -13.70 -8.67 -1.06
N GLU A 168 -13.12 -8.30 -2.21
CA GLU A 168 -12.37 -9.22 -3.05
C GLU A 168 -11.02 -9.61 -2.42
N LEU A 169 -10.50 -10.76 -2.84
CA LEU A 169 -9.16 -11.22 -2.49
C LEU A 169 -8.17 -10.70 -3.54
N VAL A 170 -7.11 -10.09 -3.07
CA VAL A 170 -6.02 -9.56 -3.89
C VAL A 170 -4.67 -10.08 -3.40
N ASP A 171 -3.70 -10.14 -4.29
CA ASP A 171 -2.33 -10.50 -3.98
C ASP A 171 -1.47 -9.24 -3.92
N ALA A 172 -0.79 -9.01 -2.82
CA ALA A 172 0.16 -7.92 -2.67
C ALA A 172 1.59 -8.44 -2.82
N ARG A 173 2.34 -7.83 -3.73
CA ARG A 173 3.78 -7.99 -3.92
C ARG A 173 4.48 -6.85 -3.20
N ILE A 174 5.36 -7.19 -2.27
CA ILE A 174 5.95 -6.24 -1.34
C ILE A 174 7.46 -6.38 -1.43
N ASP A 175 8.12 -5.35 -1.93
CA ASP A 175 9.57 -5.22 -1.88
C ASP A 175 10.01 -4.17 -0.84
N ASP A 176 11.25 -3.74 -0.87
CA ASP A 176 11.81 -2.73 0.03
C ASP A 176 11.32 -1.30 -0.25
N ARG A 177 10.86 -1.02 -1.48
CA ARG A 177 10.48 0.32 -1.95
C ARG A 177 9.02 0.44 -2.33
N THR A 178 8.40 -0.65 -2.80
CA THR A 178 7.06 -0.63 -3.41
C THR A 178 6.14 -1.69 -2.83
N VAL A 179 4.85 -1.38 -2.90
CA VAL A 179 3.74 -2.29 -2.67
C VAL A 179 2.89 -2.30 -3.93
N GLU A 180 2.93 -3.41 -4.66
CA GLU A 180 2.11 -3.62 -5.85
C GLU A 180 0.96 -4.57 -5.51
N ILE A 181 -0.23 -4.23 -5.96
CA ILE A 181 -1.44 -5.02 -5.70
C ILE A 181 -1.97 -5.59 -7.00
N PHE A 182 -2.26 -6.88 -6.98
CA PHE A 182 -2.71 -7.65 -8.14
C PHE A 182 -4.08 -8.27 -7.86
N HIS A 183 -4.94 -8.27 -8.86
CA HIS A 183 -6.20 -9.00 -8.86
C HIS A 183 -6.27 -9.86 -10.12
N ASN A 184 -6.47 -11.18 -9.96
CA ASN A 184 -6.48 -12.15 -11.06
C ASN A 184 -5.25 -12.04 -11.98
N GLY A 185 -4.06 -11.87 -11.38
CA GLY A 185 -2.80 -11.76 -12.12
C GLY A 185 -2.51 -10.38 -12.75
N GLN A 186 -3.47 -9.46 -12.76
CA GLN A 186 -3.29 -8.10 -13.27
C GLN A 186 -2.95 -7.13 -12.16
N ARG A 187 -1.93 -6.27 -12.37
CA ARG A 187 -1.59 -5.20 -11.43
C ARG A 187 -2.66 -4.11 -11.47
N ILE A 188 -3.30 -3.87 -10.33
CA ILE A 188 -4.40 -2.91 -10.17
C ILE A 188 -3.98 -1.65 -9.40
N ALA A 189 -2.89 -1.72 -8.64
CA ALA A 189 -2.35 -0.58 -7.92
C ALA A 189 -0.84 -0.74 -7.68
N SER A 190 -0.15 0.38 -7.56
CA SER A 190 1.26 0.47 -7.15
C SER A 190 1.42 1.66 -6.22
N HIS A 191 2.05 1.44 -5.07
CA HIS A 191 2.29 2.45 -4.05
C HIS A 191 3.76 2.45 -3.66
N ALA A 192 4.30 3.62 -3.32
CA ALA A 192 5.54 3.67 -2.58
C ALA A 192 5.33 3.04 -1.20
N ARG A 193 6.26 2.19 -0.76
CA ARG A 193 6.18 1.57 0.55
C ARG A 193 6.35 2.63 1.64
N ALA A 194 5.36 2.76 2.51
CA ALA A 194 5.42 3.71 3.59
C ALA A 194 6.43 3.25 4.66
N PRO A 195 7.32 4.16 5.12
CA PRO A 195 8.26 3.84 6.19
C PRO A 195 7.58 3.67 7.55
N ASN A 196 6.42 4.29 7.73
CA ASN A 196 5.71 4.35 9.00
C ASN A 196 4.59 3.30 9.06
N ARG A 197 4.51 2.61 10.19
CA ARG A 197 3.32 1.85 10.58
C ARG A 197 2.22 2.81 11.00
N ARG A 198 0.94 2.43 10.78
CA ARG A 198 -0.26 3.20 11.13
C ARG A 198 -0.45 4.47 10.28
N GLY A 199 -0.84 4.27 9.05
CA GLY A 199 -1.19 5.34 8.12
C GLY A 199 -1.92 4.80 6.91
N HIS A 200 -2.41 5.69 6.07
CA HIS A 200 -3.10 5.36 4.84
C HIS A 200 -2.38 6.02 3.67
N THR A 201 -2.15 5.25 2.61
CA THR A 201 -1.72 5.77 1.31
C THR A 201 -2.84 5.54 0.31
N THR A 202 -3.50 6.63 -0.09
CA THR A 202 -4.71 6.59 -0.90
C THR A 202 -4.49 7.27 -2.23
N ILE A 203 -4.76 6.54 -3.32
CA ILE A 203 -4.81 7.09 -4.68
C ILE A 203 -6.24 7.59 -4.93
N ALA A 204 -6.39 8.84 -5.38
CA ALA A 204 -7.68 9.47 -5.58
C ALA A 204 -8.61 8.70 -6.54
N ASP A 205 -8.05 8.07 -7.58
CA ASP A 205 -8.81 7.29 -8.55
C ASP A 205 -9.36 5.96 -8.00
N HIS A 206 -8.84 5.51 -6.87
CA HIS A 206 -9.36 4.33 -6.17
C HIS A 206 -10.65 4.62 -5.41
N MET A 207 -10.94 5.90 -5.11
CA MET A 207 -12.11 6.31 -4.36
C MET A 207 -13.39 6.29 -5.21
N PRO A 208 -14.56 5.94 -4.63
CA PRO A 208 -15.85 6.24 -5.24
C PRO A 208 -15.98 7.74 -5.55
N SER A 209 -16.73 8.08 -6.61
CA SER A 209 -16.91 9.49 -7.04
C SER A 209 -17.48 10.37 -5.92
N ALA A 210 -18.32 9.81 -5.05
CA ALA A 210 -18.82 10.49 -3.86
C ALA A 210 -17.67 10.85 -2.89
N HIS A 211 -16.81 9.89 -2.54
CA HIS A 211 -15.68 10.12 -1.63
C HIS A 211 -14.66 11.09 -2.21
N ARG A 212 -14.38 11.02 -3.53
CA ARG A 212 -13.50 11.99 -4.21
C ARG A 212 -14.01 13.42 -4.11
N ARG A 213 -15.32 13.62 -4.19
CA ARG A 213 -15.94 14.94 -3.99
C ARG A 213 -15.72 15.44 -2.56
N TYR A 214 -15.90 14.58 -1.56
CA TYR A 214 -15.65 14.93 -0.16
C TYR A 214 -14.17 15.24 0.14
N GLY A 215 -13.23 14.48 -0.42
CA GLY A 215 -11.79 14.70 -0.21
C GLY A 215 -11.24 15.99 -0.83
N LYS A 216 -11.95 16.58 -1.81
CA LYS A 216 -11.62 17.90 -2.39
C LYS A 216 -12.22 19.08 -1.63
N TRP A 217 -13.07 18.84 -0.64
CA TRP A 217 -13.75 19.88 0.10
C TRP A 217 -12.88 20.32 1.28
N THR A 218 -12.28 21.48 1.13
CA THR A 218 -11.68 22.25 2.23
C THR A 218 -12.71 23.22 2.76
N PRO A 219 -12.59 23.72 4.01
CA PRO A 219 -13.47 24.78 4.53
C PRO A 219 -13.61 25.96 3.54
N ALA A 220 -12.49 26.42 2.98
CA ALA A 220 -12.47 27.49 1.96
C ALA A 220 -13.22 27.08 0.67
N GLY A 221 -13.04 25.84 0.19
CA GLY A 221 -13.74 25.34 -0.99
C GLY A 221 -15.25 25.22 -0.82
N VAL A 222 -15.71 24.86 0.39
CA VAL A 222 -17.13 24.82 0.74
C VAL A 222 -17.72 26.21 0.79
N ILE A 223 -17.02 27.18 1.39
CA ILE A 223 -17.43 28.59 1.46
C ILE A 223 -17.51 29.20 0.06
N ALA A 224 -16.47 29.00 -0.77
CA ALA A 224 -16.46 29.45 -2.17
C ALA A 224 -17.60 28.83 -3.01
N ALA A 225 -18.06 27.62 -2.68
CA ALA A 225 -19.25 27.06 -3.30
C ALA A 225 -20.55 27.77 -2.84
N GLY A 226 -20.60 28.25 -1.62
CA GLY A 226 -21.66 29.10 -1.10
C GLY A 226 -21.69 30.49 -1.76
N GLU A 227 -20.52 31.11 -1.97
CA GLU A 227 -20.37 32.41 -2.63
C GLU A 227 -20.93 32.39 -4.07
N ARG A 228 -20.82 31.27 -4.80
CA ARG A 228 -21.40 31.10 -6.14
C ARG A 228 -22.93 31.10 -6.13
N ILE A 229 -23.57 30.87 -4.99
CA ILE A 229 -25.02 30.98 -4.81
C ILE A 229 -25.36 32.41 -4.39
N GLY A 230 -24.69 32.91 -3.36
CA GLY A 230 -24.85 34.26 -2.88
C GLY A 230 -24.12 34.52 -1.56
N PRO A 231 -23.95 35.80 -1.20
CA PRO A 231 -23.20 36.18 0.01
C PRO A 231 -23.85 35.67 1.30
N SER A 232 -25.18 35.56 1.33
CA SER A 232 -25.89 35.05 2.51
C SER A 232 -25.70 33.55 2.69
N THR A 233 -25.55 32.82 1.60
CA THR A 233 -25.25 31.38 1.64
C THR A 233 -23.82 31.13 2.12
N ALA A 234 -22.85 31.95 1.68
CA ALA A 234 -21.48 31.89 2.19
C ALA A 234 -21.42 32.15 3.69
N ALA A 235 -22.06 33.24 4.17
CA ALA A 235 -22.12 33.57 5.59
C ALA A 235 -22.80 32.46 6.43
N PHE A 236 -23.83 31.82 5.87
CA PHE A 236 -24.46 30.66 6.53
C PHE A 236 -23.50 29.47 6.64
N PHE A 237 -22.73 29.17 5.59
CA PHE A 237 -21.74 28.10 5.59
C PHE A 237 -20.62 28.35 6.59
N GLU A 238 -20.09 29.57 6.63
CA GLU A 238 -19.12 29.99 7.65
C GLU A 238 -19.66 29.75 9.07
N ALA A 239 -20.88 30.19 9.32
CA ALA A 239 -21.53 30.04 10.61
C ALA A 239 -21.80 28.57 10.99
N VAL A 240 -22.08 27.70 10.03
CA VAL A 240 -22.25 26.25 10.24
C VAL A 240 -20.93 25.59 10.55
N ILE A 241 -19.86 25.94 9.82
CA ILE A 241 -18.52 25.39 9.97
C ILE A 241 -17.91 25.82 11.31
N ALA A 242 -18.01 27.13 11.64
CA ALA A 242 -17.50 27.69 12.89
C ALA A 242 -18.18 27.15 14.16
N ALA A 243 -19.44 26.71 14.06
CA ALA A 243 -20.18 26.13 15.15
C ALA A 243 -19.78 24.67 15.50
N ARG A 244 -18.85 24.06 14.79
CA ARG A 244 -18.45 22.67 14.99
C ARG A 244 -17.02 22.58 15.50
N PRO A 245 -16.71 21.63 16.42
CA PRO A 245 -15.34 21.37 16.87
C PRO A 245 -14.39 21.00 15.72
N HIS A 246 -14.90 20.31 14.70
CA HIS A 246 -14.18 19.95 13.47
C HIS A 246 -14.95 20.50 12.28
N PRO A 247 -14.32 21.34 11.41
CA PRO A 247 -14.95 21.96 10.25
C PRO A 247 -15.67 20.99 9.31
N GLU A 248 -15.10 19.79 9.14
CA GLU A 248 -15.62 18.73 8.26
C GLU A 248 -17.03 18.25 8.66
N GLN A 249 -17.38 18.36 9.94
CA GLN A 249 -18.72 18.01 10.45
C GLN A 249 -19.81 18.92 9.90
N GLY A 250 -19.44 20.14 9.47
CA GLY A 250 -20.34 21.10 8.84
C GLY A 250 -20.60 20.83 7.35
N PHE A 251 -19.67 20.14 6.68
CA PHE A 251 -19.73 19.97 5.20
C PHE A 251 -21.01 19.28 4.73
N ARG A 252 -21.50 18.28 5.47
CA ARG A 252 -22.75 17.59 5.13
C ARG A 252 -23.95 18.52 5.10
N THR A 253 -24.01 19.47 6.03
CA THR A 253 -25.04 20.51 6.07
C THR A 253 -24.93 21.44 4.87
N CYS A 254 -23.74 21.93 4.58
CA CYS A 254 -23.50 22.80 3.41
C CYS A 254 -23.86 22.12 2.10
N LEU A 255 -23.45 20.85 1.90
CA LEU A 255 -23.80 20.07 0.71
C LEU A 255 -25.31 19.83 0.58
N GLY A 256 -25.98 19.59 1.71
CA GLY A 256 -27.44 19.48 1.75
C GLY A 256 -28.13 20.74 1.23
N ILE A 257 -27.61 21.93 1.59
CA ILE A 257 -28.13 23.22 1.11
C ILE A 257 -27.83 23.44 -0.36
N LEU A 258 -26.61 23.12 -0.84
CA LEU A 258 -26.26 23.15 -2.26
C LEU A 258 -27.23 22.31 -3.11
N SER A 259 -27.70 21.18 -2.58
CA SER A 259 -28.67 20.33 -3.28
C SER A 259 -30.05 20.98 -3.43
N LEU A 260 -30.45 21.89 -2.52
CA LEU A 260 -31.73 22.58 -2.58
C LEU A 260 -31.82 23.58 -3.75
N VAL A 261 -30.66 24.05 -4.26
CA VAL A 261 -30.61 24.96 -5.41
C VAL A 261 -31.30 24.38 -6.64
N LYS A 262 -31.20 23.05 -6.84
CA LYS A 262 -31.84 22.36 -7.96
C LYS A 262 -33.38 22.46 -7.91
N SER A 263 -33.95 22.51 -6.70
CA SER A 263 -35.38 22.49 -6.50
C SER A 263 -35.99 23.90 -6.34
N TYR A 264 -35.22 24.83 -5.76
CA TYR A 264 -35.76 26.15 -5.38
C TYR A 264 -35.11 27.33 -6.10
N GLY A 265 -33.97 27.10 -6.80
CA GLY A 265 -33.21 28.15 -7.48
C GLY A 265 -32.24 28.89 -6.53
N VAL A 266 -31.29 29.59 -7.13
CA VAL A 266 -30.17 30.28 -6.46
C VAL A 266 -30.68 31.37 -5.54
N GLU A 267 -31.55 32.27 -6.04
CA GLU A 267 -32.03 33.43 -5.31
C GLU A 267 -32.80 33.06 -4.04
N ARG A 268 -33.68 32.05 -4.14
CA ARG A 268 -34.48 31.61 -3.00
C ARG A 268 -33.65 30.96 -1.93
N VAL A 269 -32.63 30.16 -2.32
CA VAL A 269 -31.73 29.52 -1.36
C VAL A 269 -30.90 30.57 -0.65
N ASP A 270 -30.40 31.60 -1.33
CA ASP A 270 -29.64 32.67 -0.68
C ASP A 270 -30.52 33.48 0.30
N ALA A 271 -31.75 33.82 -0.11
CA ALA A 271 -32.71 34.50 0.76
C ALA A 271 -33.08 33.65 2.01
N ALA A 272 -33.25 32.34 1.83
CA ALA A 272 -33.48 31.43 2.95
C ALA A 272 -32.26 31.31 3.87
N CYS A 273 -31.05 31.29 3.32
CA CYS A 273 -29.82 31.32 4.10
C CYS A 273 -29.66 32.62 4.90
N ARG A 274 -29.99 33.79 4.29
CA ARG A 274 -30.03 35.08 4.99
C ARG A 274 -30.92 35.02 6.23
N ARG A 275 -32.14 34.54 6.06
CA ARG A 275 -33.08 34.36 7.19
C ARG A 275 -32.53 33.34 8.20
N GLY A 276 -31.94 32.25 7.74
CA GLY A 276 -31.29 31.24 8.58
C GLY A 276 -30.18 31.82 9.47
N VAL A 277 -29.36 32.74 8.95
CA VAL A 277 -28.32 33.42 9.72
C VAL A 277 -28.95 34.26 10.84
N LEU A 278 -29.97 35.03 10.51
CA LEU A 278 -30.67 35.90 11.48
C LEU A 278 -31.29 35.14 12.65
N ILE A 279 -31.95 34.00 12.37
CA ILE A 279 -32.55 33.15 13.40
C ILE A 279 -31.57 32.15 14.02
N LYS A 280 -30.27 32.26 13.70
CA LYS A 280 -29.18 31.35 14.15
C LYS A 280 -29.43 29.88 13.83
N ALA A 281 -30.15 29.58 12.77
CA ALA A 281 -30.33 28.23 12.30
C ALA A 281 -28.98 27.61 11.81
N ARG A 282 -28.80 26.29 11.98
CA ARG A 282 -27.57 25.56 11.64
C ARG A 282 -27.84 24.21 10.97
N SER A 283 -29.03 24.04 10.40
CA SER A 283 -29.41 22.74 9.82
C SER A 283 -30.05 22.88 8.43
N VAL A 284 -29.89 21.82 7.60
CA VAL A 284 -30.58 21.71 6.29
C VAL A 284 -32.10 21.72 6.49
N ALA A 285 -32.59 21.08 7.54
CA ALA A 285 -34.02 21.00 7.83
C ALA A 285 -34.64 22.39 8.03
N SER A 286 -33.95 23.28 8.75
CA SER A 286 -34.40 24.67 8.98
C SER A 286 -34.48 25.45 7.65
N ILE A 287 -33.45 25.39 6.82
CA ILE A 287 -33.45 26.06 5.52
C ILE A 287 -34.54 25.50 4.59
N ARG A 288 -34.72 24.18 4.59
CA ARG A 288 -35.79 23.54 3.84
C ARG A 288 -37.17 23.99 4.30
N SER A 289 -37.40 24.09 5.61
CA SER A 289 -38.65 24.58 6.18
C SER A 289 -38.94 26.03 5.78
N ILE A 290 -37.92 26.92 5.81
CA ILE A 290 -38.04 28.30 5.31
C ILE A 290 -38.48 28.34 3.85
N LEU A 291 -37.87 27.51 3.02
CA LEU A 291 -38.18 27.43 1.59
C LEU A 291 -39.59 26.86 1.31
N GLN A 292 -39.96 25.79 2.03
CA GLN A 292 -41.28 25.15 1.86
C GLN A 292 -42.44 26.04 2.26
N ASN A 293 -42.24 26.80 3.38
CA ASN A 293 -43.28 27.71 3.87
C ASN A 293 -43.22 29.12 3.24
N GLY A 294 -42.35 29.33 2.23
CA GLY A 294 -42.26 30.61 1.53
C GLY A 294 -41.71 31.77 2.40
N LEU A 295 -41.14 31.46 3.54
CA LEU A 295 -40.59 32.45 4.49
C LEU A 295 -39.36 33.19 3.93
N ASP A 296 -38.71 32.65 2.92
CA ASP A 296 -37.66 33.32 2.15
C ASP A 296 -38.13 34.58 1.41
N ARG A 297 -39.42 34.67 1.13
CA ARG A 297 -40.07 35.78 0.42
C ARG A 297 -40.73 36.81 1.35
N ALA A 298 -40.93 36.44 2.62
CA ALA A 298 -41.55 37.35 3.58
C ALA A 298 -40.56 38.44 3.99
N PHE A 299 -41.04 39.69 4.08
CA PHE A 299 -40.23 40.78 4.60
C PHE A 299 -39.68 40.42 5.98
N LEU A 300 -38.40 40.68 6.16
CA LEU A 300 -37.77 40.62 7.49
C LEU A 300 -38.16 41.93 8.18
N ASP A 301 -39.24 41.93 8.98
CA ASP A 301 -39.46 42.99 9.93
C ASP A 301 -38.23 43.00 10.85
N GLU A 302 -37.54 44.14 10.94
CA GLU A 302 -36.58 44.39 12.00
C GLU A 302 -37.33 44.16 13.28
N THR A 303 -36.98 43.12 14.01
CA THR A 303 -37.61 42.79 15.31
C THR A 303 -37.51 44.01 16.17
N PRO A 304 -38.63 44.62 16.57
CA PRO A 304 -38.56 45.69 17.56
C PRO A 304 -37.88 45.14 18.79
N GLU A 305 -36.93 45.89 19.34
CA GLU A 305 -36.32 45.56 20.63
C GLU A 305 -37.45 45.19 21.57
N HIS A 306 -37.49 43.94 22.01
CA HIS A 306 -38.44 43.51 23.00
C HIS A 306 -38.21 44.34 24.26
N GLN A 307 -38.94 45.43 24.39
CA GLN A 307 -39.07 46.07 25.69
C GLN A 307 -39.67 45.02 26.64
N PRO A 308 -39.04 44.79 27.79
CA PRO A 308 -39.57 43.83 28.76
C PRO A 308 -40.99 44.21 29.09
N LEU A 309 -41.95 43.28 28.93
CA LEU A 309 -43.36 43.46 29.25
C LEU A 309 -43.47 43.95 30.69
N ARG A 310 -43.80 45.22 30.90
CA ARG A 310 -44.11 45.77 32.18
C ARG A 310 -45.57 45.46 32.46
N HIS A 311 -45.84 44.36 33.13
CA HIS A 311 -47.17 43.99 33.62
C HIS A 311 -47.17 43.97 35.15
N SER A 312 -48.22 44.45 35.81
CA SER A 312 -48.33 44.52 37.28
C SER A 312 -48.18 43.14 37.97
N ASN A 313 -48.35 42.05 37.27
CA ASN A 313 -48.14 40.68 37.74
C ASN A 313 -46.76 40.12 37.59
N ILE A 314 -45.81 40.85 36.98
CA ILE A 314 -44.40 40.38 36.86
C ILE A 314 -43.72 40.73 38.18
N ARG A 315 -43.50 39.71 39.00
CA ARG A 315 -42.76 39.79 40.23
C ARG A 315 -41.28 40.12 39.94
N GLY A 316 -40.88 41.38 40.32
CA GLY A 316 -39.49 41.81 40.09
C GLY A 316 -38.52 41.18 41.08
N GLN A 317 -37.22 41.46 40.90
CA GLN A 317 -36.10 40.91 41.68
C GLN A 317 -36.23 41.11 43.22
N GLY A 318 -37.06 42.03 43.71
CA GLY A 318 -37.28 42.28 45.09
C GLY A 318 -38.38 41.43 45.78
N TYR A 319 -38.93 40.40 45.07
CA TYR A 319 -39.97 39.54 45.62
C TYR A 319 -39.46 38.34 46.42
N PHE A 320 -38.20 37.98 46.22
CA PHE A 320 -37.55 36.88 46.92
C PHE A 320 -36.61 37.45 48.01
N HIS A 321 -37.14 37.68 49.21
CA HIS A 321 -36.35 37.85 50.40
C HIS A 321 -36.60 36.66 51.32
#